data_dbfa0ab4e957480dee84e76b6d64e2d7
#
_entry.id   dbfa0ab4e957480dee84e76b6d64e2d7
#
_cell.length_a   1.000
_cell.length_b   1.000
_cell.length_c   1.000
_cell.angle_alpha   90.00
_cell.angle_beta   90.00
_cell.angle_gamma   90.00
#
_symmetry.space_group_name_H-M   'P 1'
#
loop_
_entity.id
_entity.type
_entity.pdbx_description
1 polymer ?
#
loop_
_entity_poly.entity_id
_entity_poly.type
_entity_poly.pdbx_seq_one_letter_code
_entity_poly.pdbx_strand_id
1 'polypeptide(L)'
;MTLEEKINLSETRVFKTVFPNNTNHYDTLFGGTALSMMDEIAFITATRFSRLRCVTVSSDRIDFTHPIPAGTIIELVGRIEHVGKTSMKVRVDIFVEQMYQEGRDKAVTGIFTFVALDENHKPTAILR
;
A
#
# COMPACT_ATOMS: atom_id res chain seq x y z
N MET A 1 16.17 18.39 2.78
CA MET A 1 15.02 17.63 3.31
C MET A 1 15.52 16.44 4.09
N THR A 2 15.04 16.26 5.29
CA THR A 2 15.42 15.13 6.11
C THR A 2 14.75 13.85 5.60
N LEU A 3 15.24 12.70 6.05
CA LEU A 3 14.63 11.40 5.72
C LEU A 3 13.18 11.37 6.18
N GLU A 4 12.91 11.81 7.39
CA GLU A 4 11.55 11.85 7.95
C GLU A 4 10.61 12.73 7.12
N GLU A 5 11.10 13.88 6.68
CA GLU A 5 10.33 14.77 5.81
C GLU A 5 9.99 14.10 4.47
N LYS A 6 10.96 13.37 3.87
CA LYS A 6 10.73 12.62 2.63
C LYS A 6 9.70 11.52 2.83
N ILE A 7 9.78 10.80 3.95
CA ILE A 7 8.82 9.75 4.29
C ILE A 7 7.42 10.35 4.41
N ASN A 8 7.29 11.44 5.15
CA ASN A 8 5.99 12.10 5.33
C ASN A 8 5.42 12.62 4.01
N LEU A 9 6.26 13.19 3.17
CA LEU A 9 5.82 13.77 1.90
C LEU A 9 5.35 12.68 0.92
N SER A 10 5.94 11.50 0.98
CA SER A 10 5.58 10.40 0.07
C SER A 10 4.43 9.54 0.56
N GLU A 11 3.95 9.75 1.79
CA GLU A 11 2.81 8.98 2.30
C GLU A 11 1.62 9.15 1.35
N THR A 12 1.01 8.03 0.98
CA THR A 12 -0.04 8.00 -0.03
C THR A 12 -1.33 7.51 0.59
N ARG A 13 -2.42 8.26 0.42
CA ARG A 13 -3.74 7.92 0.94
C ARG A 13 -4.75 7.94 -0.19
N VAL A 14 -5.53 6.89 -0.32
CA VAL A 14 -6.56 6.78 -1.34
C VAL A 14 -7.82 6.20 -0.72
N PHE A 15 -8.95 6.86 -0.98
CA PHE A 15 -10.26 6.36 -0.56
C PHE A 15 -10.93 5.69 -1.74
N LYS A 16 -11.60 4.56 -1.47
CA LYS A 16 -12.38 3.84 -2.47
C LYS A 16 -13.66 3.33 -1.85
N THR A 17 -14.69 3.17 -2.69
CA THR A 17 -15.93 2.51 -2.29
C THR A 17 -15.83 1.04 -2.68
N VAL A 18 -16.31 0.15 -1.81
CA VAL A 18 -16.35 -1.29 -2.10
C VAL A 18 -17.70 -1.62 -2.74
N PHE A 19 -17.69 -1.91 -4.04
CA PHE A 19 -18.89 -2.28 -4.79
C PHE A 19 -19.12 -3.80 -4.77
N PRO A 20 -20.36 -4.27 -4.93
CA PRO A 20 -20.64 -5.72 -4.92
C PRO A 20 -19.85 -6.51 -5.96
N ASN A 21 -19.52 -5.94 -7.12
CA ASN A 21 -18.76 -6.64 -8.15
C ASN A 21 -17.28 -6.84 -7.80
N ASN A 22 -16.82 -6.26 -6.69
CA ASN A 22 -15.45 -6.46 -6.19
C ASN A 22 -15.42 -7.47 -5.05
N THR A 23 -16.54 -8.14 -4.77
CA THR A 23 -16.66 -9.00 -3.60
C THR A 23 -16.80 -10.48 -4.00
N ASN A 24 -16.56 -11.35 -3.02
CA ASN A 24 -16.72 -12.79 -3.14
C ASN A 24 -18.16 -13.20 -2.80
N HIS A 25 -18.43 -14.51 -2.68
CA HIS A 25 -19.76 -15.03 -2.38
C HIS A 25 -20.23 -14.75 -0.94
N TYR A 26 -19.37 -14.18 -0.11
CA TYR A 26 -19.73 -13.73 1.25
C TYR A 26 -19.99 -12.21 1.28
N ASP A 27 -20.02 -11.55 0.13
CA ASP A 27 -20.18 -10.11 0.01
C ASP A 27 -19.06 -9.32 0.68
N THR A 28 -17.85 -9.90 0.69
CA THR A 28 -16.65 -9.22 1.19
C THR A 28 -15.62 -9.10 0.08
N LEU A 29 -14.77 -8.07 0.17
CA LEU A 29 -13.75 -7.80 -0.82
C LEU A 29 -12.83 -9.02 -0.99
N PHE A 30 -12.58 -9.43 -2.25
CA PHE A 30 -11.63 -10.50 -2.53
C PHE A 30 -10.25 -10.16 -1.99
N GLY A 31 -9.61 -11.15 -1.36
CA GLY A 31 -8.23 -10.99 -0.89
C GLY A 31 -7.29 -10.60 -2.01
N GLY A 32 -7.43 -11.22 -3.18
CA GLY A 32 -6.60 -10.89 -4.35
C GLY A 32 -6.81 -9.46 -4.83
N THR A 33 -8.05 -8.96 -4.78
CA THR A 33 -8.35 -7.58 -5.14
C THR A 33 -7.73 -6.62 -4.13
N ALA A 34 -7.83 -6.94 -2.84
CA ALA A 34 -7.20 -6.14 -1.78
C ALA A 34 -5.68 -6.08 -1.98
N LEU A 35 -5.05 -7.22 -2.27
CA LEU A 35 -3.60 -7.28 -2.51
C LEU A 35 -3.19 -6.44 -3.72
N SER A 36 -3.97 -6.50 -4.80
CA SER A 36 -3.71 -5.70 -6.00
C SER A 36 -3.77 -4.20 -5.70
N MET A 37 -4.78 -3.78 -4.95
CA MET A 37 -4.91 -2.37 -4.53
C MET A 37 -3.74 -1.95 -3.64
N MET A 38 -3.33 -2.81 -2.71
CA MET A 38 -2.23 -2.53 -1.80
C MET A 38 -0.91 -2.42 -2.55
N ASP A 39 -0.65 -3.31 -3.50
CA ASP A 39 0.56 -3.28 -4.32
C ASP A 39 0.65 -1.98 -5.12
N GLU A 40 -0.47 -1.52 -5.68
CA GLU A 40 -0.53 -0.25 -6.41
C GLU A 40 -0.18 0.92 -5.50
N ILE A 41 -0.77 0.98 -4.31
CA ILE A 41 -0.51 2.05 -3.35
C ILE A 41 0.95 2.01 -2.89
N ALA A 42 1.48 0.81 -2.64
CA ALA A 42 2.88 0.63 -2.25
C ALA A 42 3.81 1.12 -3.36
N PHE A 43 3.50 0.78 -4.61
CA PHE A 43 4.28 1.22 -5.78
C PHE A 43 4.29 2.74 -5.90
N ILE A 44 3.13 3.38 -5.75
CA ILE A 44 3.03 4.84 -5.81
C ILE A 44 3.88 5.47 -4.71
N THR A 45 3.79 4.95 -3.49
CA THR A 45 4.55 5.45 -2.35
C THR A 45 6.06 5.31 -2.59
N ALA A 46 6.49 4.14 -3.03
CA ALA A 46 7.91 3.87 -3.33
C ALA A 46 8.43 4.81 -4.42
N THR A 47 7.65 5.01 -5.47
CA THR A 47 8.03 5.89 -6.57
C THR A 47 8.10 7.34 -6.13
N ARG A 48 7.10 7.79 -5.36
CA ARG A 48 7.09 9.16 -4.85
C ARG A 48 8.25 9.43 -3.89
N PHE A 49 8.62 8.43 -3.10
CA PHE A 49 9.74 8.57 -2.19
C PHE A 49 11.09 8.61 -2.92
N SER A 50 11.32 7.68 -3.83
CA SER A 50 12.62 7.52 -4.49
C SER A 50 12.75 8.31 -5.77
N ARG A 51 11.67 8.56 -6.48
CA ARG A 51 11.63 9.12 -7.84
C ARG A 51 12.47 8.32 -8.82
N LEU A 52 12.55 7.00 -8.57
CA LEU A 52 13.25 6.04 -9.43
C LEU A 52 12.27 4.99 -9.95
N ARG A 53 12.73 4.22 -10.92
CA ARG A 53 11.97 3.04 -11.36
C ARG A 53 12.00 2.02 -10.22
N CYS A 54 10.84 1.49 -9.87
CA CYS A 54 10.72 0.53 -8.77
C CYS A 54 10.00 -0.71 -9.23
N VAL A 55 10.46 -1.87 -8.74
CA VAL A 55 9.79 -3.14 -8.97
C VAL A 55 9.49 -3.80 -7.64
N THR A 56 8.31 -4.41 -7.54
CA THR A 56 7.93 -5.19 -6.36
C THR A 56 8.70 -6.51 -6.41
N VAL A 57 9.46 -6.82 -5.38
CA VAL A 57 10.21 -8.07 -5.33
C VAL A 57 9.63 -9.06 -4.32
N SER A 58 8.88 -8.58 -3.33
CA SER A 58 8.19 -9.46 -2.39
C SER A 58 7.09 -8.72 -1.66
N SER A 59 6.13 -9.47 -1.17
CA SER A 59 5.16 -8.99 -0.20
C SER A 59 5.27 -9.90 1.02
N ASP A 60 5.11 -9.32 2.19
CA ASP A 60 5.35 -10.02 3.43
C ASP A 60 4.32 -9.59 4.47
N ARG A 61 3.96 -10.52 5.35
CA ARG A 61 3.08 -10.26 6.48
C ARG A 61 1.76 -9.60 6.10
N ILE A 62 1.08 -10.16 5.10
CA ILE A 62 -0.26 -9.69 4.75
C ILE A 62 -1.23 -10.31 5.73
N ASP A 63 -1.75 -9.49 6.63
CA ASP A 63 -2.70 -9.92 7.67
C ASP A 63 -4.08 -9.33 7.38
N PHE A 64 -5.06 -10.23 7.24
CA PHE A 64 -6.46 -9.86 7.07
C PHE A 64 -7.13 -10.05 8.43
N THR A 65 -7.36 -8.96 9.16
CA THR A 65 -7.90 -9.03 10.53
C THR A 65 -9.40 -8.84 10.58
N HIS A 66 -9.98 -8.17 9.58
CA HIS A 66 -11.43 -7.96 9.48
C HIS A 66 -11.86 -8.11 8.03
N PRO A 67 -13.04 -8.69 7.77
CA PRO A 67 -13.60 -8.68 6.42
C PRO A 67 -13.96 -7.25 6.01
N ILE A 68 -13.95 -7.01 4.70
CA ILE A 68 -14.32 -5.71 4.14
C ILE A 68 -15.63 -5.91 3.37
N PRO A 69 -16.78 -5.58 3.95
CA PRO A 69 -18.07 -5.81 3.29
C PRO A 69 -18.31 -4.89 2.11
N ALA A 70 -19.16 -5.34 1.18
CA ALA A 70 -19.69 -4.46 0.14
C ALA A 70 -20.45 -3.30 0.80
N GLY A 71 -20.44 -2.14 0.16
CA GLY A 71 -21.14 -0.97 0.67
C GLY A 71 -20.40 -0.23 1.77
N THR A 72 -19.10 -0.45 1.89
CA THR A 72 -18.25 0.29 2.82
C THR A 72 -17.28 1.19 2.07
N ILE A 73 -16.66 2.10 2.80
CA ILE A 73 -15.58 2.95 2.28
C ILE A 73 -14.28 2.40 2.85
N ILE A 74 -13.26 2.31 2.00
CA ILE A 74 -11.92 1.93 2.48
C ILE A 74 -10.94 3.06 2.23
N GLU A 75 -9.98 3.19 3.13
CA GLU A 75 -8.84 4.08 2.97
C GLU A 75 -7.59 3.22 2.94
N LEU A 76 -6.82 3.34 1.87
CA LEU A 76 -5.52 2.69 1.75
C LEU A 76 -4.44 3.72 2.07
N VAL A 77 -3.55 3.37 2.98
CA VAL A 77 -2.47 4.26 3.41
C VAL A 77 -1.14 3.55 3.19
N GLY A 78 -0.29 4.12 2.35
CA GLY A 78 1.05 3.61 2.11
C GLY A 78 2.08 4.53 2.74
N ARG A 79 3.04 3.95 3.45
CA ARG A 79 4.09 4.70 4.12
C ARG A 79 5.40 3.92 4.07
N ILE A 80 6.49 4.60 3.76
CA ILE A 80 7.83 3.99 3.82
C ILE A 80 8.12 3.59 5.26
N GLU A 81 8.48 2.32 5.46
CA GLU A 81 8.80 1.78 6.77
C GLU A 81 10.30 1.57 6.96
N HIS A 82 11.00 1.24 5.87
CA HIS A 82 12.44 0.99 5.93
C HIS A 82 13.09 1.33 4.59
N VAL A 83 14.27 1.92 4.65
CA VAL A 83 15.06 2.25 3.46
C VAL A 83 16.42 1.57 3.58
N GLY A 84 16.70 0.66 2.64
CA GLY A 84 18.01 0.04 2.51
C GLY A 84 18.83 0.76 1.44
N LYS A 85 19.90 0.12 0.97
CA LYS A 85 20.75 0.71 -0.05
C LYS A 85 20.03 0.79 -1.40
N THR A 86 19.54 -0.34 -1.90
CA THR A 86 18.85 -0.43 -3.19
C THR A 86 17.40 -0.85 -3.05
N SER A 87 16.96 -1.18 -1.84
CA SER A 87 15.61 -1.65 -1.56
C SER A 87 14.94 -0.77 -0.51
N MET A 88 13.62 -0.86 -0.47
CA MET A 88 12.82 -0.16 0.54
C MET A 88 11.58 -0.98 0.84
N LYS A 89 11.07 -0.83 2.05
CA LYS A 89 9.84 -1.49 2.47
C LYS A 89 8.76 -0.45 2.66
N VAL A 90 7.60 -0.75 2.10
CA VAL A 90 6.42 0.09 2.23
C VAL A 90 5.37 -0.68 2.99
N ARG A 91 4.88 -0.11 4.09
CA ARG A 91 3.72 -0.66 4.79
C ARG A 91 2.46 -0.07 4.19
N VAL A 92 1.50 -0.93 3.89
CA VAL A 92 0.19 -0.50 3.42
C VAL A 92 -0.86 -1.03 4.39
N ASP A 93 -1.70 -0.12 4.86
CA ASP A 93 -2.83 -0.45 5.71
C ASP A 93 -4.12 -0.15 4.96
N ILE A 94 -5.13 -1.00 5.14
CA ILE A 94 -6.48 -0.72 4.67
C ILE A 94 -7.37 -0.54 5.89
N PHE A 95 -8.00 0.61 5.98
CA PHE A 95 -9.00 0.92 7.00
C PHE A 95 -10.37 0.84 6.36
N VAL A 96 -11.34 0.29 7.09
CA VAL A 96 -12.72 0.20 6.63
C VAL A 96 -13.61 1.05 7.53
N GLU A 97 -14.53 1.80 6.90
CA GLU A 97 -15.53 2.57 7.62
C GLU A 97 -16.91 2.31 7.02
N GLN A 98 -17.92 2.34 7.88
CA GLN A 98 -19.29 2.19 7.43
C GLN A 98 -19.74 3.44 6.69
N MET A 99 -20.61 3.27 5.68
CA MET A 99 -21.02 4.39 4.82
C MET A 99 -21.67 5.53 5.60
N TYR A 100 -22.43 5.20 6.62
CA TYR A 100 -23.28 6.17 7.31
C TYR A 100 -22.98 6.28 8.82
N GLN A 101 -21.81 5.82 9.26
CA GLN A 101 -21.41 5.87 10.66
C GLN A 101 -19.98 6.37 10.77
N GLU A 102 -19.69 7.08 11.84
CA GLU A 102 -18.34 7.52 12.14
C GLU A 102 -17.46 6.36 12.63
N GLY A 103 -16.17 6.51 12.47
CA GLY A 103 -15.19 5.54 12.95
C GLY A 103 -14.68 4.63 11.84
N ARG A 104 -13.52 4.05 12.08
CA ARG A 104 -12.88 3.13 11.13
C ARG A 104 -12.09 2.07 11.87
N ASP A 105 -11.92 0.92 11.24
CA ASP A 105 -11.14 -0.20 11.77
C ASP A 105 -10.08 -0.57 10.76
N LYS A 106 -8.89 -0.95 11.24
CA LYS A 106 -7.86 -1.49 10.37
C LYS A 106 -8.25 -2.91 9.99
N ALA A 107 -8.44 -3.15 8.71
CA ALA A 107 -8.89 -4.44 8.19
C ALA A 107 -7.73 -5.29 7.65
N VAL A 108 -6.73 -4.64 7.04
CA VAL A 108 -5.60 -5.35 6.43
C VAL A 108 -4.34 -4.54 6.66
N THR A 109 -3.22 -5.24 6.87
CA THR A 109 -1.90 -4.61 6.85
C THR A 109 -0.95 -5.51 6.09
N GLY A 110 0.01 -4.92 5.40
CA GLY A 110 1.00 -5.67 4.65
C GLY A 110 2.26 -4.86 4.39
N ILE A 111 3.36 -5.58 4.17
CA ILE A 111 4.66 -5.00 3.86
C ILE A 111 5.05 -5.42 2.45
N PHE A 112 5.44 -4.45 1.64
CA PHE A 112 5.87 -4.68 0.25
C PHE A 112 7.30 -4.19 0.09
N THR A 113 8.15 -5.04 -0.47
CA THR A 113 9.56 -4.69 -0.71
C THR A 113 9.76 -4.36 -2.17
N PHE A 114 10.40 -3.23 -2.42
CA PHE A 114 10.71 -2.73 -3.76
C PHE A 114 12.21 -2.57 -3.91
N VAL A 115 12.69 -2.81 -5.14
CA VAL A 115 14.05 -2.51 -5.52
C VAL A 115 14.02 -1.38 -6.53
N ALA A 116 14.88 -0.39 -6.33
CA ALA A 116 15.03 0.72 -7.26
C ALA A 116 16.01 0.34 -8.37
N LEU A 117 15.67 0.69 -9.60
CA LEU A 117 16.44 0.36 -10.78
C LEU A 117 16.91 1.61 -11.51
N ASP A 118 18.11 1.53 -12.07
CA ASP A 118 18.63 2.58 -12.94
C ASP A 118 18.11 2.41 -14.38
N GLU A 119 18.60 3.22 -15.29
CA GLU A 119 18.19 3.20 -16.70
C GLU A 119 18.49 1.87 -17.39
N ASN A 120 19.47 1.13 -16.90
CA ASN A 120 19.88 -0.16 -17.42
C ASN A 120 19.20 -1.33 -16.71
N HIS A 121 18.17 -1.05 -15.90
CA HIS A 121 17.42 -2.04 -15.11
C HIS A 121 18.29 -2.76 -14.08
N LYS A 122 19.31 -2.07 -13.56
CA LYS A 122 20.18 -2.57 -12.49
C LYS A 122 19.80 -1.93 -11.16
N PRO A 123 19.91 -2.67 -10.05
CA PRO A 123 19.66 -2.07 -8.74
C PRO A 123 20.53 -0.83 -8.53
N THR A 124 19.93 0.23 -8.00
CA THR A 124 20.61 1.50 -7.78
C THR A 124 20.29 2.05 -6.40
N ALA A 125 21.15 2.93 -5.91
CA ALA A 125 20.96 3.51 -4.58
C ALA A 125 19.72 4.39 -4.52
N ILE A 126 18.92 4.20 -3.48
CA ILE A 126 17.69 4.95 -3.27
C ILE A 126 17.99 6.36 -2.75
N LEU A 127 18.86 6.46 -1.77
CA LEU A 127 19.29 7.76 -1.24
C LEU A 127 20.56 8.20 -1.96
N ARG A 128 20.46 9.35 -2.60
CA ARG A 128 21.51 9.91 -3.44
C ARG A 128 22.13 11.16 -2.82
#